data_5d349924d2252c3000a80dc466d842ef
#
_entry.id   5d349924d2252c3000a80dc466d842ef
#
_cell.length_a   1.000
_cell.length_b   1.000
_cell.length_c   1.000
_cell.angle_alpha   90.00
_cell.angle_beta   90.00
_cell.angle_gamma   90.00
#
_symmetry.space_group_name_H-M   'P 1'
#
loop_
_entity.id
_entity.type
_entity.pdbx_description
1 polymer ?
#
loop_
_entity_poly.entity_id
_entity_poly.type
_entity_poly.pdbx_seq_one_letter_code
_entity_poly.pdbx_strand_id
1 'polypeptide(L)'
;VRAAGWLTLFGAKGFINVVLMHLGLIDEPIKMMYTTFSVFVGILCVILPFMILTLQGVLESIDYSLTEAAENLGASPLTAFRRVILPLSVPGIATGCIMVFILCMNAYSTPVLLGGPSFAMMAPALYEQVTAMSNWPFGAALAFILTLATILATLVSSLYFRRRLKALAL
;
A
#
# COMPACT_ATOMS: atom_id res chain seq x y z
N VAL A 1 -6.67 16.86 4.22
CA VAL A 1 -6.02 17.17 5.51
C VAL A 1 -4.76 16.33 5.72
N ARG A 2 -4.79 14.99 5.60
CA ARG A 2 -3.62 14.12 5.86
C ARG A 2 -2.44 14.40 4.93
N ALA A 3 -2.70 14.51 3.61
CA ALA A 3 -1.64 14.80 2.64
C ALA A 3 -1.01 16.19 2.84
N ALA A 4 -1.79 17.18 3.30
CA ALA A 4 -1.27 18.49 3.66
C ALA A 4 -0.35 18.46 4.88
N GLY A 5 -0.61 17.57 5.86
CA GLY A 5 0.29 17.34 6.99
C GLY A 5 1.70 16.90 6.59
N TRP A 6 1.82 16.13 5.49
CA TRP A 6 3.12 15.73 4.96
C TRP A 6 3.93 16.91 4.38
N LEU A 7 3.26 17.95 3.86
CA LEU A 7 3.92 19.17 3.39
C LEU A 7 4.69 19.85 4.54
N THR A 8 4.12 19.86 5.75
CA THR A 8 4.76 20.45 6.92
C THR A 8 5.88 19.59 7.49
N LEU A 9 5.85 18.27 7.26
CA LEU A 9 6.90 17.36 7.73
C LEU A 9 8.09 17.31 6.76
N PHE A 10 7.83 17.17 5.46
CA PHE A 10 8.86 16.97 4.42
C PHE A 10 9.34 18.26 3.76
N GLY A 11 8.75 19.41 4.08
CA GLY A 11 9.20 20.70 3.54
C GLY A 11 10.66 21.01 3.86
N ALA A 12 11.29 21.91 3.12
CA ALA A 12 12.67 22.32 3.38
C ALA A 12 12.85 22.90 4.80
N LYS A 13 11.85 23.61 5.31
CA LYS A 13 11.74 24.08 6.70
C LYS A 13 10.82 23.19 7.54
N GLY A 14 10.60 21.96 7.12
CA GLY A 14 9.73 21.00 7.80
C GLY A 14 10.38 20.44 9.07
N PHE A 15 9.52 19.85 9.91
CA PHE A 15 9.93 19.34 11.21
C PHE A 15 11.12 18.37 11.11
N ILE A 16 11.15 17.49 10.11
CA ILE A 16 12.22 16.49 9.95
C ILE A 16 13.56 17.19 9.67
N ASN A 17 13.60 18.13 8.73
CA ASN A 17 14.83 18.87 8.42
C ASN A 17 15.32 19.70 9.62
N VAL A 18 14.39 20.36 10.32
CA VAL A 18 14.73 21.15 11.51
C VAL A 18 15.34 20.27 12.60
N VAL A 19 14.76 19.10 12.88
CA VAL A 19 15.28 18.16 13.88
C VAL A 19 16.66 17.62 13.46
N LEU A 20 16.83 17.22 12.21
CA LEU A 20 18.12 16.69 11.72
C LEU A 20 19.22 17.74 11.76
N MET A 21 18.92 19.00 11.43
CA MET A 21 19.87 20.12 11.54
C MET A 21 20.22 20.43 13.00
N HIS A 22 19.24 20.41 13.90
CA HIS A 22 19.48 20.62 15.34
C HIS A 22 20.33 19.52 15.98
N LEU A 23 20.22 18.28 15.48
CA LEU A 23 21.04 17.15 15.92
C LEU A 23 22.45 17.15 15.29
N GLY A 24 22.74 18.11 14.40
CA GLY A 24 24.05 18.18 13.71
C GLY A 24 24.29 17.02 12.73
N LEU A 25 23.22 16.34 12.28
CA LEU A 25 23.32 15.23 11.35
C LEU A 25 23.40 15.69 9.89
N ILE A 26 22.91 16.89 9.58
CA ILE A 26 22.93 17.50 8.26
C ILE A 26 23.24 19.00 8.39
N ASP A 27 24.05 19.53 7.45
CA ASP A 27 24.39 20.95 7.37
C ASP A 27 23.39 21.72 6.50
N GLU A 28 22.76 21.04 5.53
CA GLU A 28 21.77 21.63 4.63
C GLU A 28 20.46 20.83 4.62
N PRO A 29 19.29 21.48 4.39
CA PRO A 29 18.03 20.79 4.37
C PRO A 29 17.93 19.80 3.20
N ILE A 30 17.61 18.54 3.49
CA ILE A 30 17.41 17.50 2.50
C ILE A 30 16.10 17.78 1.74
N LYS A 31 16.18 17.74 0.40
CA LYS A 31 14.99 17.84 -0.47
C LYS A 31 14.20 16.53 -0.42
N MET A 32 13.32 16.39 0.56
CA MET A 32 12.42 15.23 0.67
C MET A 32 11.12 15.41 -0.13
N MET A 33 10.62 16.64 -0.25
CA MET A 33 9.43 16.98 -1.04
C MET A 33 9.66 16.78 -2.54
N TYR A 34 8.59 16.44 -3.25
CA TYR A 34 8.58 16.22 -4.70
C TYR A 34 9.56 15.14 -5.16
N THR A 35 9.70 14.11 -4.35
CA THR A 35 10.51 12.92 -4.62
C THR A 35 9.64 11.67 -4.61
N THR A 36 10.11 10.61 -5.27
CA THR A 36 9.45 9.28 -5.21
C THR A 36 9.33 8.78 -3.78
N PHE A 37 10.29 9.12 -2.92
CA PHE A 37 10.29 8.74 -1.51
C PHE A 37 9.10 9.36 -0.76
N SER A 38 8.82 10.66 -0.92
CA SER A 38 7.69 11.30 -0.24
C SER A 38 6.34 10.73 -0.68
N VAL A 39 6.19 10.43 -1.97
CA VAL A 39 4.98 9.78 -2.50
C VAL A 39 4.83 8.38 -1.93
N PHE A 40 5.91 7.60 -1.92
CA PHE A 40 5.92 6.24 -1.37
C PHE A 40 5.49 6.23 0.10
N VAL A 41 6.11 7.04 0.95
CA VAL A 41 5.75 7.14 2.37
C VAL A 41 4.31 7.61 2.55
N GLY A 42 3.90 8.63 1.79
CA GLY A 42 2.53 9.16 1.85
C GLY A 42 1.47 8.12 1.47
N ILE A 43 1.69 7.33 0.41
CA ILE A 43 0.80 6.24 0.01
C ILE A 43 0.84 5.13 1.06
N LEU A 44 2.02 4.73 1.53
CA LEU A 44 2.18 3.67 2.53
C LEU A 44 1.38 3.99 3.79
N CYS A 45 1.42 5.23 4.30
CA CYS A 45 0.65 5.65 5.46
C CYS A 45 -0.87 5.64 5.23
N VAL A 46 -1.33 5.74 3.98
CA VAL A 46 -2.75 5.61 3.66
C VAL A 46 -3.18 4.15 3.65
N ILE A 47 -2.40 3.27 3.02
CA ILE A 47 -2.78 1.87 2.79
C ILE A 47 -2.48 0.95 3.97
N LEU A 48 -1.49 1.30 4.81
CA LEU A 48 -1.05 0.49 5.94
C LEU A 48 -2.19 0.18 6.93
N PRO A 49 -3.04 1.14 7.35
CA PRO A 49 -4.17 0.83 8.22
C PRO A 49 -5.15 -0.17 7.60
N PHE A 50 -5.41 -0.09 6.29
CA PHE A 50 -6.29 -1.04 5.61
C PHE A 50 -5.70 -2.45 5.61
N MET A 51 -4.40 -2.57 5.38
CA MET A 51 -3.72 -3.87 5.44
C MET A 51 -3.74 -4.46 6.84
N ILE A 52 -3.48 -3.63 7.86
CA ILE A 52 -3.52 -4.06 9.28
C ILE A 52 -4.92 -4.58 9.65
N LEU A 53 -5.98 -3.81 9.35
CA LEU A 53 -7.35 -4.20 9.66
C LEU A 53 -7.77 -5.49 8.92
N THR A 54 -7.34 -5.64 7.66
CA THR A 54 -7.60 -6.87 6.90
C THR A 54 -6.93 -8.06 7.52
N LEU A 55 -5.65 -7.93 7.91
CA LEU A 55 -4.90 -9.00 8.56
C LEU A 55 -5.44 -9.33 9.95
N GLN A 56 -5.81 -8.31 10.72
CA GLN A 56 -6.41 -8.49 12.04
C GLN A 56 -7.67 -9.35 11.95
N GLY A 57 -8.61 -9.01 11.06
CA GLY A 57 -9.85 -9.79 10.90
C GLY A 57 -9.58 -11.23 10.48
N VAL A 58 -8.54 -11.49 9.68
CA VAL A 58 -8.15 -12.85 9.32
C VAL A 58 -7.54 -13.60 10.51
N LEU A 59 -6.65 -12.96 11.26
CA LEU A 59 -6.01 -13.58 12.42
C LEU A 59 -7.03 -13.89 13.52
N GLU A 60 -8.01 -13.02 13.75
CA GLU A 60 -9.10 -13.22 14.70
C GLU A 60 -10.04 -14.37 14.28
N SER A 61 -10.12 -14.70 13.00
CA SER A 61 -10.92 -15.82 12.49
C SER A 61 -10.25 -17.19 12.64
N ILE A 62 -8.95 -17.23 12.96
CA ILE A 62 -8.21 -18.48 13.18
C ILE A 62 -8.49 -18.98 14.59
N ASP A 63 -8.94 -20.24 14.69
CA ASP A 63 -9.18 -20.88 15.98
C ASP A 63 -7.88 -21.03 16.77
N TYR A 64 -7.83 -20.38 17.94
CA TYR A 64 -6.66 -20.40 18.82
C TYR A 64 -6.30 -21.83 19.30
N SER A 65 -7.28 -22.72 19.37
CA SER A 65 -7.09 -24.14 19.74
C SER A 65 -6.06 -24.87 18.85
N LEU A 66 -5.94 -24.45 17.58
CA LEU A 66 -4.94 -24.99 16.66
C LEU A 66 -3.51 -24.66 17.08
N THR A 67 -3.32 -23.49 17.65
CA THR A 67 -2.01 -23.05 18.17
C THR A 67 -1.68 -23.79 19.46
N GLU A 68 -2.64 -23.92 20.38
CA GLU A 68 -2.49 -24.68 21.63
C GLU A 68 -2.21 -26.16 21.35
N ALA A 69 -2.89 -26.75 20.36
CA ALA A 69 -2.64 -28.12 19.96
C ALA A 69 -1.20 -28.32 19.44
N ALA A 70 -0.69 -27.38 18.65
CA ALA A 70 0.69 -27.43 18.16
C ALA A 70 1.72 -27.30 19.30
N GLU A 71 1.46 -26.43 20.26
CA GLU A 71 2.31 -26.23 21.46
C GLU A 71 2.30 -27.47 22.36
N ASN A 72 1.14 -28.08 22.56
CA ASN A 72 1.01 -29.35 23.31
C ASN A 72 1.78 -30.50 22.66
N LEU A 73 1.97 -30.49 21.34
CA LEU A 73 2.81 -31.39 20.59
C LEU A 73 4.31 -31.03 20.62
N GLY A 74 4.71 -30.06 21.43
CA GLY A 74 6.09 -29.64 21.63
C GLY A 74 6.61 -28.60 20.61
N ALA A 75 5.72 -27.97 19.82
CA ALA A 75 6.14 -26.89 18.93
C ALA A 75 6.48 -25.63 19.73
N SER A 76 7.61 -24.98 19.42
CA SER A 76 7.89 -23.64 19.95
C SER A 76 6.90 -22.61 19.35
N PRO A 77 6.64 -21.47 20.02
CA PRO A 77 5.72 -20.42 19.52
C PRO A 77 6.05 -19.96 18.09
N LEU A 78 7.33 -19.85 17.75
CA LEU A 78 7.77 -19.51 16.39
C LEU A 78 7.46 -20.61 15.37
N THR A 79 7.53 -21.88 15.80
CA THR A 79 7.19 -23.04 14.96
C THR A 79 5.68 -23.11 14.74
N ALA A 80 4.87 -22.91 15.79
CA ALA A 80 3.42 -22.81 15.71
C ALA A 80 2.99 -21.66 14.78
N PHE A 81 3.60 -20.47 14.92
CA PHE A 81 3.35 -19.36 14.02
C PHE A 81 3.63 -19.72 12.55
N ARG A 82 4.81 -20.26 12.25
CA ARG A 82 5.22 -20.55 10.87
C ARG A 82 4.47 -21.71 10.23
N ARG A 83 4.08 -22.72 11.02
CA ARG A 83 3.46 -23.96 10.49
C ARG A 83 1.95 -23.98 10.59
N VAL A 84 1.34 -23.16 11.46
CA VAL A 84 -0.11 -23.12 11.66
C VAL A 84 -0.67 -21.76 11.25
N ILE A 85 -0.28 -20.67 11.95
CA ILE A 85 -0.89 -19.35 11.75
C ILE A 85 -0.60 -18.80 10.38
N LEU A 86 0.67 -18.80 9.95
CA LEU A 86 1.07 -18.20 8.68
C LEU A 86 0.40 -18.86 7.45
N PRO A 87 0.36 -20.20 7.30
CA PRO A 87 -0.36 -20.82 6.18
C PRO A 87 -1.86 -20.52 6.19
N LEU A 88 -2.50 -20.53 7.37
CA LEU A 88 -3.91 -20.18 7.51
C LEU A 88 -4.21 -18.71 7.20
N SER A 89 -3.25 -17.80 7.42
CA SER A 89 -3.36 -16.39 7.10
C SER A 89 -3.14 -16.07 5.62
N VAL A 90 -2.54 -16.95 4.81
CA VAL A 90 -2.21 -16.71 3.39
C VAL A 90 -3.41 -16.22 2.57
N PRO A 91 -4.63 -16.79 2.68
CA PRO A 91 -5.79 -16.29 1.95
C PRO A 91 -6.11 -14.81 2.28
N GLY A 92 -6.00 -14.45 3.55
CA GLY A 92 -6.23 -13.08 4.00
C GLY A 92 -5.14 -12.12 3.55
N ILE A 93 -3.87 -12.54 3.61
CA ILE A 93 -2.75 -11.77 3.08
C ILE A 93 -2.96 -11.50 1.59
N ALA A 94 -3.39 -12.52 0.83
CA ALA A 94 -3.69 -12.38 -0.59
C ALA A 94 -4.79 -11.35 -0.87
N THR A 95 -5.89 -11.41 -0.10
CA THR A 95 -7.00 -10.46 -0.22
C THR A 95 -6.56 -9.04 0.14
N GLY A 96 -5.80 -8.89 1.22
CA GLY A 96 -5.21 -7.62 1.63
C GLY A 96 -4.29 -7.02 0.57
N CYS A 97 -3.41 -7.82 -0.04
CA CYS A 97 -2.53 -7.39 -1.12
C CYS A 97 -3.31 -6.90 -2.36
N ILE A 98 -4.38 -7.59 -2.74
CA ILE A 98 -5.24 -7.18 -3.86
C ILE A 98 -5.92 -5.85 -3.54
N MET A 99 -6.46 -5.69 -2.32
CA MET A 99 -7.10 -4.46 -1.88
C MET A 99 -6.13 -3.28 -1.89
N VAL A 100 -4.94 -3.45 -1.31
CA VAL A 100 -3.88 -2.45 -1.29
C VAL A 100 -3.45 -2.07 -2.70
N PHE A 101 -3.30 -3.04 -3.60
CA PHE A 101 -2.97 -2.80 -5.00
C PHE A 101 -4.02 -1.91 -5.69
N ILE A 102 -5.31 -2.22 -5.53
CA ILE A 102 -6.40 -1.41 -6.10
C ILE A 102 -6.35 0.03 -5.55
N LEU A 103 -6.15 0.20 -4.24
CA LEU A 103 -6.04 1.51 -3.62
C LEU A 103 -4.83 2.31 -4.13
N CYS A 104 -3.68 1.66 -4.35
CA CYS A 104 -2.50 2.29 -4.93
C CYS A 104 -2.73 2.75 -6.37
N MET A 105 -3.34 1.90 -7.22
CA MET A 105 -3.60 2.22 -8.62
C MET A 105 -4.53 3.43 -8.79
N ASN A 106 -5.46 3.62 -7.84
CA ASN A 106 -6.41 4.73 -7.85
C ASN A 106 -5.97 5.93 -6.98
N ALA A 107 -4.74 5.92 -6.45
CA ALA A 107 -4.24 7.00 -5.63
C ALA A 107 -4.06 8.28 -6.45
N TYR A 108 -4.75 9.36 -6.03
CA TYR A 108 -4.71 10.67 -6.69
C TYR A 108 -4.08 11.74 -5.81
N SER A 109 -4.69 12.02 -4.65
CA SER A 109 -4.36 13.19 -3.82
C SER A 109 -2.93 13.17 -3.28
N THR A 110 -2.43 12.00 -2.87
CA THR A 110 -1.08 11.86 -2.31
C THR A 110 0.00 12.08 -3.36
N PRO A 111 -0.05 11.45 -4.55
CA PRO A 111 0.92 11.72 -5.62
C PRO A 111 0.92 13.16 -6.10
N VAL A 112 -0.24 13.78 -6.25
CA VAL A 112 -0.35 15.18 -6.70
C VAL A 112 0.30 16.14 -5.71
N LEU A 113 0.06 15.95 -4.41
CA LEU A 113 0.56 16.86 -3.38
C LEU A 113 2.03 16.61 -3.03
N LEU A 114 2.47 15.36 -2.99
CA LEU A 114 3.81 15.00 -2.55
C LEU A 114 4.79 14.76 -3.69
N GLY A 115 4.30 14.35 -4.87
CA GLY A 115 5.14 14.06 -6.04
C GLY A 115 5.44 15.26 -6.91
N GLY A 116 4.58 16.28 -6.85
CA GLY A 116 4.72 17.48 -7.65
C GLY A 116 4.47 17.26 -9.15
N PRO A 117 4.71 18.31 -10.00
CA PRO A 117 4.34 18.28 -11.41
C PRO A 117 5.08 17.24 -12.26
N SER A 118 6.27 16.85 -11.85
CA SER A 118 7.10 15.85 -12.58
C SER A 118 6.79 14.42 -12.23
N PHE A 119 5.94 14.15 -11.24
CA PHE A 119 5.62 12.81 -10.79
C PHE A 119 4.36 12.29 -11.46
N ALA A 120 4.54 11.56 -12.56
CA ALA A 120 3.43 11.03 -13.35
C ALA A 120 2.92 9.69 -12.79
N MET A 121 1.70 9.67 -12.30
CA MET A 121 0.90 8.47 -12.07
C MET A 121 -0.37 8.52 -12.93
N MET A 122 -0.95 7.35 -13.21
CA MET A 122 -2.07 7.24 -14.15
C MET A 122 -3.31 8.03 -13.70
N ALA A 123 -3.68 7.94 -12.41
CA ALA A 123 -4.85 8.64 -11.89
C ALA A 123 -4.71 10.17 -11.89
N PRO A 124 -3.58 10.77 -11.45
CA PRO A 124 -3.30 12.19 -11.65
C PRO A 124 -3.30 12.63 -13.13
N ALA A 125 -2.64 11.87 -14.00
CA ALA A 125 -2.58 12.18 -15.42
C ALA A 125 -3.97 12.20 -16.08
N LEU A 126 -4.82 11.23 -15.75
CA LEU A 126 -6.21 11.19 -16.18
C LEU A 126 -6.97 12.44 -15.74
N TYR A 127 -6.85 12.81 -14.48
CA TYR A 127 -7.53 13.98 -13.93
C TYR A 127 -7.10 15.26 -14.65
N GLU A 128 -5.80 15.43 -14.89
CA GLU A 128 -5.24 16.59 -15.60
C GLU A 128 -5.78 16.70 -17.04
N GLN A 129 -5.86 15.56 -17.77
CA GLN A 129 -6.40 15.54 -19.13
C GLN A 129 -7.86 16.01 -19.17
N VAL A 130 -8.67 15.57 -18.21
CA VAL A 130 -10.09 15.92 -18.17
C VAL A 130 -10.32 17.35 -17.68
N THR A 131 -9.67 17.75 -16.60
CA THR A 131 -9.98 19.02 -15.90
C THR A 131 -9.15 20.20 -16.40
N ALA A 132 -7.85 20.03 -16.62
CA ALA A 132 -6.97 21.13 -17.04
C ALA A 132 -6.90 21.27 -18.56
N MET A 133 -6.83 20.15 -19.29
CA MET A 133 -6.70 20.17 -20.75
C MET A 133 -8.04 20.05 -21.49
N SER A 134 -9.16 19.80 -20.78
CA SER A 134 -10.50 19.57 -21.36
C SER A 134 -10.52 18.50 -22.47
N ASN A 135 -9.56 17.57 -22.42
CA ASN A 135 -9.39 16.51 -23.41
C ASN A 135 -10.14 15.25 -22.96
N TRP A 136 -11.48 15.33 -23.03
CA TRP A 136 -12.37 14.25 -22.60
C TRP A 136 -12.14 12.91 -23.31
N PRO A 137 -11.91 12.87 -24.65
CA PRO A 137 -11.67 11.60 -25.34
C PRO A 137 -10.42 10.87 -24.84
N PHE A 138 -9.32 11.60 -24.64
CA PHE A 138 -8.08 11.01 -24.14
C PHE A 138 -8.17 10.65 -22.65
N GLY A 139 -8.83 11.48 -21.83
CA GLY A 139 -9.12 11.15 -20.44
C GLY A 139 -9.96 9.87 -20.30
N ALA A 140 -10.99 9.70 -21.15
CA ALA A 140 -11.80 8.48 -21.17
C ALA A 140 -10.97 7.24 -21.56
N ALA A 141 -10.06 7.37 -22.53
CA ALA A 141 -9.15 6.29 -22.93
C ALA A 141 -8.23 5.87 -21.79
N LEU A 142 -7.64 6.84 -21.07
CA LEU A 142 -6.81 6.58 -19.89
C LEU A 142 -7.61 5.91 -18.77
N ALA A 143 -8.85 6.36 -18.51
CA ALA A 143 -9.74 5.74 -17.52
C ALA A 143 -10.04 4.29 -17.87
N PHE A 144 -10.33 4.02 -19.14
CA PHE A 144 -10.59 2.66 -19.63
C PHE A 144 -9.37 1.75 -19.45
N ILE A 145 -8.16 2.23 -19.84
CA ILE A 145 -6.90 1.51 -19.68
C ILE A 145 -6.63 1.21 -18.20
N LEU A 146 -6.77 2.21 -17.32
CA LEU A 146 -6.56 2.06 -15.88
C LEU A 146 -7.51 1.02 -15.27
N THR A 147 -8.80 1.10 -15.65
CA THR A 147 -9.82 0.17 -15.19
C THR A 147 -9.52 -1.25 -15.66
N LEU A 148 -9.20 -1.41 -16.95
CA LEU A 148 -8.87 -2.71 -17.53
C LEU A 148 -7.61 -3.31 -16.88
N ALA A 149 -6.56 -2.51 -16.72
CA ALA A 149 -5.33 -2.93 -16.05
C ALA A 149 -5.59 -3.39 -14.60
N THR A 150 -6.41 -2.64 -13.85
CA THR A 150 -6.79 -2.96 -12.47
C THR A 150 -7.59 -4.27 -12.41
N ILE A 151 -8.55 -4.45 -13.30
CA ILE A 151 -9.34 -5.70 -13.39
C ILE A 151 -8.44 -6.88 -13.74
N LEU A 152 -7.61 -6.76 -14.77
CA LEU A 152 -6.71 -7.83 -15.19
C LEU A 152 -5.73 -8.22 -14.09
N ALA A 153 -5.09 -7.24 -13.44
CA ALA A 153 -4.18 -7.49 -12.34
C ALA A 153 -4.87 -8.16 -11.15
N THR A 154 -6.10 -7.74 -10.82
CA THR A 154 -6.92 -8.35 -9.76
C THR A 154 -7.29 -9.80 -10.11
N LEU A 155 -7.71 -10.06 -11.34
CA LEU A 155 -8.04 -11.41 -11.81
C LEU A 155 -6.82 -12.33 -11.79
N VAL A 156 -5.69 -11.88 -12.33
CA VAL A 156 -4.44 -12.65 -12.34
C VAL A 156 -3.99 -12.97 -10.92
N SER A 157 -3.97 -11.97 -10.04
CA SER A 157 -3.60 -12.16 -8.63
C SER A 157 -4.55 -13.15 -7.94
N SER A 158 -5.86 -12.99 -8.11
CA SER A 158 -6.88 -13.87 -7.53
C SER A 158 -6.73 -15.32 -8.01
N LEU A 159 -6.52 -15.52 -9.33
CA LEU A 159 -6.30 -16.86 -9.89
C LEU A 159 -5.00 -17.50 -9.39
N TYR A 160 -3.93 -16.71 -9.29
CA TYR A 160 -2.65 -17.18 -8.78
C TYR A 160 -2.76 -17.65 -7.33
N PHE A 161 -3.36 -16.85 -6.46
CA PHE A 161 -3.56 -17.20 -5.06
C PHE A 161 -4.50 -18.39 -4.88
N ARG A 162 -5.60 -18.45 -5.63
CA ARG A 162 -6.50 -19.61 -5.61
C ARG A 162 -5.80 -20.93 -5.97
N ARG A 163 -4.92 -20.91 -6.98
CA ARG A 163 -4.13 -22.09 -7.37
C ARG A 163 -3.15 -22.54 -6.28
N ARG A 164 -2.48 -21.58 -5.67
CA ARG A 164 -1.54 -21.83 -4.56
C ARG A 164 -2.24 -22.38 -3.32
N LEU A 165 -3.40 -21.83 -2.97
CA LEU A 165 -4.19 -22.32 -1.83
C LEU A 165 -4.71 -23.74 -2.03
N LYS A 166 -5.15 -24.10 -3.23
CA LYS A 166 -5.55 -25.48 -3.55
C LYS A 166 -4.37 -26.47 -3.45
N ALA A 167 -3.16 -26.02 -3.77
CA ALA A 167 -1.96 -26.85 -3.64
C ALA A 167 -1.46 -27.03 -2.19
N LEU A 168 -1.90 -26.18 -1.27
CA LEU A 168 -1.58 -26.27 0.17
C LEU A 168 -2.65 -27.03 0.96
N ALA A 169 -3.84 -27.24 0.40
CA ALA A 169 -4.96 -27.96 0.99
C ALA A 169 -5.00 -29.46 0.63
N LEU A 170 -4.03 -29.94 -0.18
CA LEU A 170 -3.73 -31.34 -0.50
C LEU A 170 -2.47 -31.81 0.27
#